data_674ddb799a6105434051e13ea149680b
#
_entry.id   674ddb799a6105434051e13ea149680b
#
_cell.length_a   1.000
_cell.length_b   1.000
_cell.length_c   1.000
_cell.angle_alpha   90.00
_cell.angle_beta   90.00
_cell.angle_gamma   90.00
#
_symmetry.space_group_name_H-M   'P 1'
#
loop_
_entity.id
_entity.type
_entity.pdbx_description
1 polymer ?
#
loop_
_entity_poly.entity_id
_entity_poly.type
_entity_poly.pdbx_seq_one_letter_code
_entity_poly.pdbx_strand_id
1 'polypeptide(L)'
;MDIPAALIRLAPRLSPTATTAVNARRLSGGASLETWAFDLDDGSPLILRRRPETGPMRETAAPLAHEAALIVAAARTGAPVPVVEHVCGPEDGLGEAFVMRRLEGETLGKRIVRDAAFDAVRPGLAHRCGEVLAQIHGAALDGLPPLATSDALGELARYEEVYRQHAAERPTFEAAFRWLEACAPEPVTPVLIHGDFRNGNLMIHPERGLVGVLDWELAHLGDPAEDLGWICVNSWRFGEWRKPVGGFGDYQSLLDGYVRAGGREIPLSRLQFWQALGSLKWGVMCLMMYSSFASGADPSIERAMIGRRVSETEIDLVRLMDLME
;
A
#
# COMPACT_ATOMS: atom_id res chain seq x y z
N MET A 1 17.10 -19.76 12.06
CA MET A 1 16.06 -20.59 11.36
C MET A 1 16.52 -20.86 9.93
N ASP A 2 16.44 -22.08 9.45
CA ASP A 2 16.73 -22.46 8.06
C ASP A 2 15.40 -22.45 7.24
N ILE A 3 15.16 -21.34 6.56
CA ILE A 3 13.92 -21.13 5.79
C ILE A 3 13.79 -22.11 4.63
N PRO A 4 14.81 -22.34 3.78
CA PRO A 4 14.75 -23.34 2.73
C PRO A 4 14.36 -24.74 3.24
N ALA A 5 14.97 -25.21 4.33
CA ALA A 5 14.62 -26.51 4.90
C ALA A 5 13.18 -26.56 5.43
N ALA A 6 12.65 -25.47 5.99
CA ALA A 6 11.26 -25.39 6.43
C ALA A 6 10.29 -25.41 5.23
N LEU A 7 10.60 -24.71 4.14
CA LEU A 7 9.79 -24.72 2.92
C LEU A 7 9.72 -26.10 2.26
N ILE A 8 10.83 -26.85 2.27
CA ILE A 8 10.84 -28.24 1.79
C ILE A 8 9.85 -29.11 2.58
N ARG A 9 9.83 -28.99 3.91
CA ARG A 9 8.87 -29.73 4.76
C ARG A 9 7.43 -29.30 4.54
N LEU A 10 7.20 -28.03 4.21
CA LEU A 10 5.87 -27.46 3.98
C LEU A 10 5.29 -27.84 2.62
N ALA A 11 6.13 -28.10 1.60
CA ALA A 11 5.72 -28.32 0.22
C ALA A 11 4.56 -29.33 0.02
N PRO A 12 4.53 -30.52 0.67
CA PRO A 12 3.41 -31.46 0.51
C PRO A 12 2.06 -30.97 1.06
N ARG A 13 2.07 -29.93 1.91
CA ARG A 13 0.85 -29.30 2.44
C ARG A 13 0.35 -28.19 1.54
N LEU A 14 1.21 -27.61 0.71
CA LEU A 14 0.86 -26.54 -0.23
C LEU A 14 0.28 -27.07 -1.54
N SER A 15 0.72 -28.25 -1.97
CA SER A 15 0.18 -28.92 -3.15
C SER A 15 0.23 -30.45 -2.97
N PRO A 16 -0.84 -31.18 -3.35
CA PRO A 16 -0.87 -32.63 -3.25
C PRO A 16 0.09 -33.32 -4.21
N THR A 17 0.58 -32.61 -5.23
CA THR A 17 1.51 -33.10 -6.26
C THR A 17 2.96 -32.75 -5.96
N ALA A 18 3.20 -31.84 -5.01
CA ALA A 18 4.54 -31.41 -4.66
C ALA A 18 5.15 -32.27 -3.55
N THR A 19 6.42 -32.55 -3.67
CA THR A 19 7.22 -33.28 -2.67
C THR A 19 8.30 -32.42 -2.04
N THR A 20 8.70 -31.33 -2.71
CA THR A 20 9.78 -30.45 -2.25
C THR A 20 9.60 -29.01 -2.75
N ALA A 21 10.29 -28.09 -2.09
CA ALA A 21 10.44 -26.70 -2.52
C ALA A 21 11.85 -26.49 -3.10
N VAL A 22 11.93 -25.75 -4.20
CA VAL A 22 13.16 -25.45 -4.92
C VAL A 22 13.29 -23.93 -5.15
N ASN A 23 14.49 -23.48 -5.55
CA ASN A 23 14.75 -22.08 -5.93
C ASN A 23 14.43 -21.06 -4.83
N ALA A 24 14.45 -21.45 -3.56
CA ALA A 24 14.14 -20.56 -2.45
C ALA A 24 15.20 -19.43 -2.37
N ARG A 25 14.73 -18.18 -2.48
CA ARG A 25 15.57 -16.99 -2.38
C ARG A 25 14.84 -15.86 -1.68
N ARG A 26 15.56 -15.14 -0.82
CA ARG A 26 15.03 -13.93 -0.21
C ARG A 26 14.99 -12.82 -1.25
N LEU A 27 13.85 -12.11 -1.31
CA LEU A 27 13.71 -10.91 -2.13
C LEU A 27 14.22 -9.70 -1.35
N SER A 28 14.88 -8.77 -2.07
CA SER A 28 15.24 -7.48 -1.51
C SER A 28 14.02 -6.58 -1.49
N GLY A 29 13.67 -6.01 -0.35
CA GLY A 29 12.55 -5.07 -0.18
C GLY A 29 11.65 -5.47 0.98
N GLY A 30 11.20 -4.47 1.72
CA GLY A 30 10.41 -4.61 2.94
C GLY A 30 11.24 -4.26 4.18
N ALA A 31 10.84 -3.16 4.87
CA ALA A 31 11.58 -2.68 6.03
C ALA A 31 11.32 -3.51 7.30
N SER A 32 10.21 -4.25 7.35
CA SER A 32 9.68 -4.92 8.54
C SER A 32 9.50 -6.43 8.38
N LEU A 33 9.31 -6.91 7.15
CA LEU A 33 9.02 -8.31 6.87
C LEU A 33 10.04 -8.93 5.91
N GLU A 34 10.22 -10.23 6.01
CA GLU A 34 10.98 -11.00 5.03
C GLU A 34 10.04 -11.59 3.97
N THR A 35 10.41 -11.40 2.72
CA THR A 35 9.72 -11.97 1.56
C THR A 35 10.65 -12.95 0.88
N TRP A 36 10.19 -14.19 0.70
CA TRP A 36 10.93 -15.25 0.02
C TRP A 36 10.15 -15.74 -1.19
N ALA A 37 10.80 -15.78 -2.33
CA ALA A 37 10.27 -16.47 -3.51
C ALA A 37 10.81 -17.89 -3.55
N PHE A 38 9.94 -18.84 -3.90
CA PHE A 38 10.31 -20.24 -4.11
C PHE A 38 9.35 -20.89 -5.10
N ASP A 39 9.72 -22.03 -5.61
CA ASP A 39 8.88 -22.84 -6.50
C ASP A 39 8.66 -24.21 -5.85
N LEU A 40 7.52 -24.82 -6.08
CA LEU A 40 7.34 -26.25 -5.81
C LEU A 40 7.87 -27.06 -7.00
N ASP A 41 8.23 -28.32 -6.75
CA ASP A 41 8.71 -29.22 -7.81
C ASP A 41 7.63 -29.61 -8.85
N ASP A 42 6.36 -29.30 -8.57
CA ASP A 42 5.26 -29.36 -9.55
C ASP A 42 5.18 -28.10 -10.45
N GLY A 43 6.08 -27.15 -10.29
CA GLY A 43 6.16 -25.90 -11.06
C GLY A 43 5.36 -24.74 -10.49
N SER A 44 4.69 -24.88 -9.34
CA SER A 44 3.90 -23.82 -8.71
C SER A 44 4.79 -22.72 -8.12
N PRO A 45 4.72 -21.46 -8.61
CA PRO A 45 5.51 -20.36 -8.08
C PRO A 45 4.83 -19.73 -6.85
N LEU A 46 5.56 -19.61 -5.74
CA LEU A 46 5.04 -19.16 -4.47
C LEU A 46 5.89 -18.03 -3.84
N ILE A 47 5.25 -17.32 -2.91
CA ILE A 47 5.86 -16.32 -2.04
C ILE A 47 5.54 -16.70 -0.60
N LEU A 48 6.57 -16.73 0.26
CA LEU A 48 6.42 -16.70 1.71
C LEU A 48 6.62 -15.27 2.19
N ARG A 49 5.68 -14.74 2.97
CA ARG A 49 5.79 -13.50 3.72
C ARG A 49 5.84 -13.84 5.21
N ARG A 50 6.89 -13.39 5.91
CA ARG A 50 7.11 -13.75 7.31
C ARG A 50 7.66 -12.60 8.14
N ARG A 51 7.39 -12.63 9.44
CA ARG A 51 8.01 -11.75 10.43
C ARG A 51 9.34 -12.36 10.87
N PRO A 52 10.48 -11.64 10.79
CA PRO A 52 11.75 -12.13 11.30
C PRO A 52 11.70 -12.28 12.83
N GLU A 53 12.41 -13.28 13.37
CA GLU A 53 12.51 -13.53 14.81
C GLU A 53 13.30 -12.43 15.55
N THR A 54 14.20 -11.77 14.84
CA THR A 54 15.04 -10.68 15.36
C THR A 54 14.79 -9.43 14.55
N GLY A 55 14.47 -8.34 15.21
CA GLY A 55 14.21 -7.05 14.56
C GLY A 55 13.39 -6.14 15.48
N PRO A 56 13.30 -4.84 15.18
CA PRO A 56 12.43 -3.95 15.94
C PRO A 56 10.99 -4.42 15.78
N MET A 57 10.48 -5.10 16.82
CA MET A 57 9.07 -5.45 16.90
C MET A 57 8.31 -4.13 17.04
N ARG A 58 7.52 -3.76 16.05
CA ARG A 58 6.55 -2.69 16.21
C ARG A 58 5.49 -3.24 17.17
N GLU A 59 5.40 -2.70 18.36
CA GLU A 59 4.44 -3.10 19.40
C GLU A 59 2.98 -3.07 18.92
N THR A 60 2.72 -2.40 17.80
CA THR A 60 1.39 -2.19 17.21
C THR A 60 1.17 -2.94 15.89
N ALA A 61 2.14 -3.74 15.41
CA ALA A 61 1.98 -4.42 14.13
C ALA A 61 0.95 -5.55 14.24
N ALA A 62 -0.09 -5.49 13.39
CA ALA A 62 -1.10 -6.55 13.31
C ALA A 62 -0.47 -7.90 12.97
N PRO A 63 -1.05 -9.03 13.45
CA PRO A 63 -0.61 -10.36 13.06
C PRO A 63 -0.67 -10.57 11.54
N LEU A 64 0.30 -11.30 10.96
CA LEU A 64 0.31 -11.59 9.51
C LEU A 64 -0.89 -12.45 9.08
N ALA A 65 -1.50 -13.20 9.99
CA ALA A 65 -2.77 -13.89 9.74
C ALA A 65 -3.91 -12.89 9.43
N HIS A 66 -3.87 -11.67 10.02
CA HIS A 66 -4.84 -10.62 9.69
C HIS A 66 -4.63 -10.12 8.26
N GLU A 67 -3.41 -9.87 7.84
CA GLU A 67 -3.09 -9.48 6.46
C GLU A 67 -3.59 -10.55 5.47
N ALA A 68 -3.32 -11.83 5.72
CA ALA A 68 -3.81 -12.94 4.91
C ALA A 68 -5.35 -12.96 4.83
N ALA A 69 -6.05 -12.72 5.96
CA ALA A 69 -7.51 -12.68 5.99
C ALA A 69 -8.09 -11.52 5.16
N LEU A 70 -7.45 -10.36 5.17
CA LEU A 70 -7.85 -9.20 4.38
C LEU A 70 -7.66 -9.44 2.87
N ILE A 71 -6.55 -10.05 2.48
CA ILE A 71 -6.31 -10.48 1.09
C ILE A 71 -7.41 -11.44 0.63
N VAL A 72 -7.77 -12.43 1.45
CA VAL A 72 -8.85 -13.38 1.14
C VAL A 72 -10.20 -12.67 1.04
N ALA A 73 -10.49 -11.71 1.90
CA ALA A 73 -11.73 -10.94 1.85
C ALA A 73 -11.83 -10.10 0.56
N ALA A 74 -10.75 -9.42 0.18
CA ALA A 74 -10.67 -8.68 -1.07
C ALA A 74 -10.77 -9.58 -2.31
N ALA A 75 -10.18 -10.78 -2.27
CA ALA A 75 -10.33 -11.75 -3.36
C ALA A 75 -11.79 -12.13 -3.63
N ARG A 76 -12.62 -12.23 -2.58
CA ARG A 76 -14.05 -12.60 -2.70
C ARG A 76 -14.88 -11.57 -3.46
N THR A 77 -14.45 -10.32 -3.51
CA THR A 77 -15.10 -9.26 -4.30
C THR A 77 -14.61 -9.18 -5.74
N GLY A 78 -13.66 -10.03 -6.11
CA GLY A 78 -13.03 -10.02 -7.44
C GLY A 78 -11.86 -9.04 -7.56
N ALA A 79 -11.41 -8.41 -6.47
CA ALA A 79 -10.19 -7.60 -6.49
C ALA A 79 -8.97 -8.47 -6.87
N PRO A 80 -8.09 -7.99 -7.75
CA PRO A 80 -6.89 -8.72 -8.11
C PRO A 80 -5.90 -8.67 -6.94
N VAL A 81 -5.78 -9.78 -6.25
CA VAL A 81 -4.86 -9.97 -5.12
C VAL A 81 -4.19 -11.34 -5.24
N PRO A 82 -3.04 -11.56 -4.60
CA PRO A 82 -2.44 -12.89 -4.55
C PRO A 82 -3.39 -13.90 -3.89
N VAL A 83 -3.43 -15.13 -4.40
CA VAL A 83 -4.14 -16.22 -3.73
C VAL A 83 -3.33 -16.65 -2.51
N VAL A 84 -3.91 -16.55 -1.32
CA VAL A 84 -3.34 -17.09 -0.08
C VAL A 84 -3.53 -18.60 -0.08
N GLU A 85 -2.44 -19.34 -0.08
CA GLU A 85 -2.45 -20.81 -0.10
C GLU A 85 -2.39 -21.40 1.31
N HIS A 86 -1.66 -20.76 2.24
CA HIS A 86 -1.48 -21.28 3.58
C HIS A 86 -1.11 -20.18 4.58
N VAL A 87 -1.76 -20.19 5.74
CA VAL A 87 -1.34 -19.39 6.90
C VAL A 87 -0.58 -20.33 7.84
N CYS A 88 0.70 -20.01 8.11
CA CYS A 88 1.58 -20.89 8.86
C CYS A 88 1.19 -20.98 10.34
N GLY A 89 1.16 -22.18 10.85
CA GLY A 89 1.04 -22.49 12.27
C GLY A 89 2.40 -22.80 12.92
N PRO A 90 2.41 -23.03 14.25
CA PRO A 90 3.63 -23.39 14.98
C PRO A 90 4.33 -24.64 14.42
N GLU A 91 3.56 -25.59 13.90
CA GLU A 91 4.05 -26.85 13.34
C GLU A 91 4.86 -26.68 12.04
N ASP A 92 4.71 -25.55 11.34
CA ASP A 92 5.44 -25.27 10.10
C ASP A 92 6.88 -24.81 10.37
N GLY A 93 7.15 -24.36 11.60
CA GLY A 93 8.48 -23.92 12.00
C GLY A 93 9.00 -22.70 11.23
N LEU A 94 8.07 -21.84 10.74
CA LEU A 94 8.37 -20.61 10.00
C LEU A 94 8.07 -19.33 10.80
N GLY A 95 7.57 -19.49 12.04
CA GLY A 95 7.10 -18.38 12.85
C GLY A 95 5.81 -17.79 12.28
N GLU A 96 5.60 -16.50 12.54
CA GLU A 96 4.45 -15.78 12.00
C GLU A 96 4.65 -15.53 10.50
N ALA A 97 3.89 -16.25 9.67
CA ALA A 97 4.06 -16.25 8.21
C ALA A 97 2.79 -16.69 7.48
N PHE A 98 2.73 -16.40 6.19
CA PHE A 98 1.79 -17.02 5.26
C PHE A 98 2.42 -17.21 3.88
N VAL A 99 1.85 -18.13 3.11
CA VAL A 99 2.26 -18.45 1.74
C VAL A 99 1.17 -18.02 0.78
N MET A 100 1.55 -17.39 -0.31
CA MET A 100 0.65 -16.95 -1.37
C MET A 100 1.23 -17.26 -2.75
N ARG A 101 0.39 -17.28 -3.80
CA ARG A 101 0.85 -17.41 -5.19
C ARG A 101 1.67 -16.21 -5.61
N ARG A 102 2.79 -16.48 -6.29
CA ARG A 102 3.60 -15.45 -6.90
C ARG A 102 2.93 -14.90 -8.14
N LEU A 103 2.71 -13.59 -8.18
CA LEU A 103 2.20 -12.89 -9.33
C LEU A 103 3.34 -12.49 -10.27
N GLU A 104 3.03 -12.42 -11.57
CA GLU A 104 3.94 -11.91 -12.59
C GLU A 104 3.57 -10.48 -12.97
N GLY A 105 4.58 -9.61 -13.01
CA GLY A 105 4.41 -8.20 -13.34
C GLY A 105 5.52 -7.33 -12.77
N GLU A 106 5.28 -6.04 -12.79
CA GLU A 106 6.19 -5.00 -12.34
C GLU A 106 5.52 -4.16 -11.25
N THR A 107 6.28 -3.83 -10.21
CA THR A 107 5.84 -2.91 -9.14
C THR A 107 6.59 -1.59 -9.13
N LEU A 108 7.74 -1.50 -9.83
CA LEU A 108 8.52 -0.26 -9.91
C LEU A 108 7.77 0.82 -10.68
N GLY A 109 7.16 1.76 -9.98
CA GLY A 109 6.34 2.81 -10.56
C GLY A 109 7.04 3.60 -11.68
N LYS A 110 8.35 3.86 -11.55
CA LYS A 110 9.13 4.52 -12.60
C LYS A 110 9.09 3.75 -13.93
N ARG A 111 9.16 2.41 -13.88
CA ARG A 111 9.08 1.57 -15.08
C ARG A 111 7.66 1.55 -15.64
N ILE A 112 6.66 1.35 -14.78
CA ILE A 112 5.24 1.34 -15.18
C ILE A 112 4.88 2.65 -15.91
N VAL A 113 5.36 3.79 -15.40
CA VAL A 113 5.02 5.11 -15.92
C VAL A 113 5.78 5.44 -17.22
N ARG A 114 7.00 4.91 -17.42
CA ARG A 114 7.91 5.36 -18.49
C ARG A 114 8.27 4.33 -19.54
N ASP A 115 8.31 3.04 -19.19
CA ASP A 115 8.79 2.01 -20.13
C ASP A 115 7.74 1.71 -21.20
N ALA A 116 8.17 1.57 -22.44
CA ALA A 116 7.31 1.28 -23.58
C ALA A 116 6.57 -0.07 -23.46
N ALA A 117 7.09 -1.01 -22.67
CA ALA A 117 6.43 -2.28 -22.40
C ALA A 117 5.02 -2.11 -21.82
N PHE A 118 4.72 -0.98 -21.18
CA PHE A 118 3.42 -0.71 -20.55
C PHE A 118 2.52 0.23 -21.35
N ASP A 119 2.93 0.67 -22.57
CA ASP A 119 2.18 1.65 -23.36
C ASP A 119 0.76 1.18 -23.68
N ALA A 120 0.57 -0.12 -23.92
CA ALA A 120 -0.72 -0.69 -24.25
C ALA A 120 -1.71 -0.66 -23.08
N VAL A 121 -1.25 -0.87 -21.85
CA VAL A 121 -2.11 -0.97 -20.65
C VAL A 121 -2.22 0.33 -19.87
N ARG A 122 -1.20 1.20 -19.97
CA ARG A 122 -1.10 2.45 -19.21
C ARG A 122 -2.33 3.36 -19.32
N PRO A 123 -2.94 3.58 -20.50
CA PRO A 123 -4.11 4.45 -20.62
C PRO A 123 -5.33 3.99 -19.81
N GLY A 124 -5.48 2.69 -19.57
CA GLY A 124 -6.59 2.11 -18.81
C GLY A 124 -6.33 1.97 -17.31
N LEU A 125 -5.10 2.21 -16.83
CA LEU A 125 -4.73 1.91 -15.44
C LEU A 125 -5.50 2.73 -14.41
N ALA A 126 -5.76 4.03 -14.66
CA ALA A 126 -6.50 4.85 -13.71
C ALA A 126 -7.93 4.35 -13.52
N HIS A 127 -8.62 4.05 -14.61
CA HIS A 127 -9.96 3.45 -14.58
C HIS A 127 -9.95 2.12 -13.83
N ARG A 128 -9.00 1.25 -14.16
CA ARG A 128 -8.85 -0.07 -13.50
C ARG A 128 -8.53 0.06 -12.01
N CYS A 129 -7.74 1.04 -11.60
CA CYS A 129 -7.50 1.33 -10.18
C CYS A 129 -8.80 1.71 -9.46
N GLY A 130 -9.65 2.53 -10.08
CA GLY A 130 -10.98 2.85 -9.55
C GLY A 130 -11.84 1.60 -9.37
N GLU A 131 -11.94 0.74 -10.39
CA GLU A 131 -12.69 -0.53 -10.29
C GLU A 131 -12.17 -1.41 -9.14
N VAL A 132 -10.86 -1.57 -9.03
CA VAL A 132 -10.23 -2.39 -7.98
C VAL A 132 -10.48 -1.82 -6.59
N LEU A 133 -10.41 -0.50 -6.42
CA LEU A 133 -10.72 0.14 -5.15
C LEU A 133 -12.19 -0.05 -4.77
N ALA A 134 -13.13 0.05 -5.72
CA ALA A 134 -14.54 -0.24 -5.44
C ALA A 134 -14.76 -1.70 -5.00
N GLN A 135 -14.04 -2.65 -5.60
CA GLN A 135 -14.07 -4.04 -5.20
C GLN A 135 -13.53 -4.22 -3.75
N ILE A 136 -12.38 -3.61 -3.42
CA ILE A 136 -11.80 -3.67 -2.05
C ILE A 136 -12.78 -3.06 -1.04
N HIS A 137 -13.29 -1.86 -1.31
CA HIS A 137 -14.21 -1.14 -0.43
C HIS A 137 -15.58 -1.83 -0.29
N GLY A 138 -15.95 -2.68 -1.25
CA GLY A 138 -17.15 -3.51 -1.21
C GLY A 138 -17.00 -4.81 -0.42
N ALA A 139 -15.83 -5.08 0.17
CA ALA A 139 -15.64 -6.28 0.97
C ALA A 139 -16.55 -6.29 2.20
N ALA A 140 -17.16 -7.45 2.48
CA ALA A 140 -17.95 -7.63 3.69
C ALA A 140 -17.04 -7.53 4.92
N LEU A 141 -17.47 -6.76 5.92
CA LEU A 141 -16.69 -6.55 7.14
C LEU A 141 -16.87 -7.68 8.15
N ASP A 142 -17.94 -8.45 8.02
CA ASP A 142 -18.23 -9.59 8.91
C ASP A 142 -17.16 -10.67 8.79
N GLY A 143 -16.61 -11.07 9.93
CA GLY A 143 -15.57 -12.10 10.00
C GLY A 143 -14.15 -11.60 9.68
N LEU A 144 -13.96 -10.30 9.44
CA LEU A 144 -12.63 -9.71 9.39
C LEU A 144 -11.99 -9.67 10.79
N PRO A 145 -10.66 -9.70 10.86
CA PRO A 145 -9.96 -9.44 12.12
C PRO A 145 -10.28 -8.02 12.61
N PRO A 146 -10.05 -7.74 13.91
CA PRO A 146 -10.21 -6.39 14.44
C PRO A 146 -9.34 -5.39 13.66
N LEU A 147 -9.97 -4.34 13.15
CA LEU A 147 -9.32 -3.26 12.40
C LEU A 147 -9.51 -1.93 13.14
N ALA A 148 -8.50 -1.09 13.10
CA ALA A 148 -8.64 0.29 13.52
C ALA A 148 -9.66 1.00 12.61
N THR A 149 -10.36 1.98 13.18
CA THR A 149 -11.23 2.87 12.40
C THR A 149 -10.72 4.29 12.54
N SER A 150 -10.60 4.99 11.44
CA SER A 150 -10.18 6.39 11.41
C SER A 150 -11.04 7.19 10.42
N ASP A 151 -11.19 8.47 10.71
CA ASP A 151 -11.79 9.46 9.82
C ASP A 151 -10.77 10.56 9.47
N ALA A 152 -11.19 11.54 8.70
CA ALA A 152 -10.33 12.61 8.23
C ALA A 152 -9.64 13.39 9.38
N LEU A 153 -10.38 13.74 10.41
CA LEU A 153 -9.85 14.48 11.56
C LEU A 153 -8.98 13.59 12.44
N GLY A 154 -9.33 12.32 12.61
CA GLY A 154 -8.53 11.34 13.35
C GLY A 154 -7.17 11.09 12.69
N GLU A 155 -7.14 10.93 11.36
CA GLU A 155 -5.88 10.80 10.62
C GLU A 155 -5.05 12.09 10.67
N LEU A 156 -5.69 13.25 10.52
CA LEU A 156 -5.01 14.54 10.63
C LEU A 156 -4.35 14.72 12.00
N ALA A 157 -5.09 14.49 13.08
CA ALA A 157 -4.60 14.59 14.45
C ALA A 157 -3.44 13.62 14.73
N ARG A 158 -3.54 12.39 14.24
CA ARG A 158 -2.49 11.37 14.38
C ARG A 158 -1.17 11.82 13.73
N TYR A 159 -1.23 12.37 12.51
CA TYR A 159 -0.02 12.83 11.82
C TYR A 159 0.48 14.16 12.37
N GLU A 160 -0.37 15.00 12.93
CA GLU A 160 0.06 16.19 13.66
C GLU A 160 0.84 15.81 14.92
N GLU A 161 0.37 14.85 15.71
CA GLU A 161 1.09 14.36 16.87
C GLU A 161 2.48 13.84 16.50
N VAL A 162 2.58 13.00 15.44
CA VAL A 162 3.86 12.51 14.92
C VAL A 162 4.76 13.66 14.47
N TYR A 163 4.21 14.64 13.76
CA TYR A 163 4.97 15.81 13.30
C TYR A 163 5.55 16.59 14.47
N ARG A 164 4.77 16.84 15.52
CA ARG A 164 5.21 17.56 16.72
C ARG A 164 6.39 16.85 17.43
N GLN A 165 6.46 15.53 17.37
CA GLN A 165 7.57 14.76 17.96
C GLN A 165 8.89 14.93 17.21
N HIS A 166 8.85 15.33 15.94
CA HIS A 166 10.06 15.47 15.10
C HIS A 166 10.59 16.91 15.02
N ALA A 167 10.03 17.86 15.77
CA ALA A 167 10.51 19.22 16.05
C ALA A 167 11.01 20.01 14.80
N ALA A 168 10.44 19.77 13.64
CA ALA A 168 10.78 20.50 12.44
C ALA A 168 9.75 21.60 12.22
N GLU A 169 10.10 22.86 12.51
CA GLU A 169 9.24 23.99 12.17
C GLU A 169 9.17 24.16 10.64
N ARG A 170 8.04 23.77 10.06
CA ARG A 170 7.77 23.90 8.63
C ARG A 170 6.50 24.68 8.39
N PRO A 171 6.61 25.97 8.02
CA PRO A 171 5.45 26.86 7.86
C PRO A 171 4.38 26.30 6.93
N THR A 172 4.78 25.60 5.86
CA THR A 172 3.83 24.97 4.91
C THR A 172 3.03 23.85 5.58
N PHE A 173 3.65 23.02 6.42
CA PHE A 173 2.95 21.97 7.16
C PHE A 173 2.00 22.57 8.20
N GLU A 174 2.44 23.61 8.92
CA GLU A 174 1.59 24.32 9.88
C GLU A 174 0.35 24.94 9.21
N ALA A 175 0.52 25.52 8.03
CA ALA A 175 -0.60 26.01 7.22
C ALA A 175 -1.51 24.90 6.75
N ALA A 176 -0.91 23.78 6.29
CA ALA A 176 -1.67 22.63 5.79
C ALA A 176 -2.50 21.95 6.90
N PHE A 177 -1.97 21.78 8.12
CA PHE A 177 -2.75 21.26 9.25
C PHE A 177 -4.00 22.09 9.51
N ARG A 178 -3.86 23.42 9.61
CA ARG A 178 -4.99 24.33 9.86
C ARG A 178 -5.99 24.35 8.72
N TRP A 179 -5.48 24.33 7.47
CA TRP A 179 -6.33 24.33 6.30
C TRP A 179 -7.14 23.03 6.18
N LEU A 180 -6.49 21.88 6.38
CA LEU A 180 -7.15 20.56 6.37
C LEU A 180 -8.19 20.44 7.49
N GLU A 181 -7.90 20.96 8.69
CA GLU A 181 -8.86 20.99 9.80
C GLU A 181 -10.11 21.80 9.42
N ALA A 182 -9.91 22.96 8.78
CA ALA A 182 -11.02 23.87 8.41
C ALA A 182 -11.89 23.32 7.27
N CYS A 183 -11.33 22.48 6.35
CA CYS A 183 -12.06 21.93 5.21
C CYS A 183 -12.31 20.42 5.31
N ALA A 184 -12.19 19.85 6.51
CA ALA A 184 -12.40 18.42 6.72
C ALA A 184 -13.81 17.98 6.27
N PRO A 185 -13.90 16.92 5.46
CA PRO A 185 -15.20 16.46 4.98
C PRO A 185 -15.98 15.76 6.11
N GLU A 186 -17.31 15.84 6.04
CA GLU A 186 -18.19 15.11 6.96
C GLU A 186 -17.86 13.61 6.98
N PRO A 187 -17.90 12.96 8.15
CA PRO A 187 -17.68 11.53 8.26
C PRO A 187 -18.67 10.72 7.39
N VAL A 188 -18.21 9.58 6.91
CA VAL A 188 -19.03 8.65 6.12
C VAL A 188 -19.00 7.27 6.77
N THR A 189 -19.91 6.38 6.39
CA THR A 189 -19.84 4.97 6.79
C THR A 189 -18.50 4.38 6.36
N PRO A 190 -17.66 3.92 7.30
CA PRO A 190 -16.35 3.37 6.98
C PRO A 190 -16.47 2.10 6.15
N VAL A 191 -15.48 1.88 5.29
CA VAL A 191 -15.30 0.66 4.50
C VAL A 191 -13.91 0.09 4.77
N LEU A 192 -13.65 -1.13 4.32
CA LEU A 192 -12.28 -1.64 4.29
C LEU A 192 -11.49 -0.82 3.27
N ILE A 193 -10.41 -0.17 3.69
CA ILE A 193 -9.46 0.50 2.82
C ILE A 193 -8.11 -0.21 2.88
N HIS A 194 -7.34 -0.10 1.81
CA HIS A 194 -5.99 -0.67 1.72
C HIS A 194 -4.98 0.13 2.55
N GLY A 195 -5.12 1.46 2.60
CA GLY A 195 -4.27 2.40 3.34
C GLY A 195 -2.91 2.71 2.71
N ASP A 196 -2.46 1.92 1.71
CA ASP A 196 -1.24 2.19 0.93
C ASP A 196 -1.39 1.80 -0.56
N PHE A 197 -2.55 2.13 -1.16
CA PHE A 197 -2.85 1.82 -2.56
C PHE A 197 -2.11 2.79 -3.50
N ARG A 198 -0.93 2.39 -3.97
CA ARG A 198 -0.03 3.22 -4.79
C ARG A 198 0.91 2.40 -5.66
N ASN A 199 1.54 3.03 -6.64
CA ASN A 199 2.70 2.45 -7.32
C ASN A 199 3.76 1.99 -6.30
N GLY A 200 4.23 0.79 -6.47
CA GLY A 200 5.07 0.06 -5.51
C GLY A 200 4.31 -1.13 -4.91
N ASN A 201 3.00 -0.97 -4.66
CA ASN A 201 2.11 -2.01 -4.14
C ASN A 201 1.14 -2.54 -5.20
N LEU A 202 1.14 -1.95 -6.40
CA LEU A 202 0.37 -2.42 -7.55
C LEU A 202 1.25 -3.25 -8.48
N MET A 203 0.84 -4.49 -8.74
CA MET A 203 1.50 -5.38 -9.68
C MET A 203 0.88 -5.20 -11.07
N ILE A 204 1.65 -4.66 -12.01
CA ILE A 204 1.19 -4.38 -13.37
C ILE A 204 1.85 -5.34 -14.36
N HIS A 205 1.04 -6.11 -15.03
CA HIS A 205 1.49 -6.95 -16.14
C HIS A 205 1.40 -6.16 -17.47
N PRO A 206 2.39 -6.22 -18.36
CA PRO A 206 2.43 -5.40 -19.56
C PRO A 206 1.27 -5.67 -20.55
N GLU A 207 0.64 -6.82 -20.49
CA GLU A 207 -0.48 -7.20 -21.37
C GLU A 207 -1.83 -7.22 -20.64
N ARG A 208 -1.84 -7.56 -19.32
CA ARG A 208 -3.07 -7.78 -18.54
C ARG A 208 -3.44 -6.58 -17.66
N GLY A 209 -2.58 -5.56 -17.55
CA GLY A 209 -2.77 -4.41 -16.68
C GLY A 209 -2.59 -4.75 -15.20
N LEU A 210 -3.41 -4.19 -14.32
CA LEU A 210 -3.35 -4.40 -12.87
C LEU A 210 -3.79 -5.83 -12.52
N VAL A 211 -2.84 -6.64 -12.08
CA VAL A 211 -3.00 -8.07 -11.76
C VAL A 211 -2.85 -8.38 -10.26
N GLY A 212 -2.44 -7.41 -9.45
CA GLY A 212 -2.30 -7.63 -8.01
C GLY A 212 -2.20 -6.35 -7.20
N VAL A 213 -2.84 -6.37 -6.03
CA VAL A 213 -2.67 -5.37 -4.96
C VAL A 213 -1.96 -6.06 -3.81
N LEU A 214 -0.82 -5.50 -3.41
CA LEU A 214 0.14 -6.06 -2.46
C LEU A 214 0.25 -5.17 -1.23
N ASP A 215 0.77 -5.73 -0.13
CA ASP A 215 1.16 -5.00 1.09
C ASP A 215 -0.03 -4.39 1.85
N TRP A 216 -0.77 -5.26 2.54
CA TRP A 216 -1.99 -4.94 3.27
C TRP A 216 -1.76 -4.56 4.75
N GLU A 217 -0.52 -4.27 5.14
CA GLU A 217 -0.14 -4.01 6.54
C GLU A 217 -0.77 -2.73 7.13
N LEU A 218 -1.21 -1.79 6.28
CA LEU A 218 -1.85 -0.53 6.68
C LEU A 218 -3.38 -0.54 6.52
N ALA A 219 -3.97 -1.68 6.17
CA ALA A 219 -5.40 -1.77 5.96
C ALA A 219 -6.18 -1.51 7.27
N HIS A 220 -7.25 -0.73 7.14
CA HIS A 220 -8.10 -0.33 8.25
C HIS A 220 -9.52 0.01 7.76
N LEU A 221 -10.40 0.45 8.65
CA LEU A 221 -11.73 0.95 8.30
C LEU A 221 -11.68 2.49 8.18
N GLY A 222 -12.06 3.01 7.03
CA GLY A 222 -11.95 4.44 6.78
C GLY A 222 -12.85 4.96 5.67
N ASP A 223 -12.58 6.19 5.28
CA ASP A 223 -13.23 6.85 4.15
C ASP A 223 -12.68 6.29 2.82
N PRO A 224 -13.53 5.79 1.91
CA PRO A 224 -13.06 5.30 0.61
C PRO A 224 -12.27 6.32 -0.19
N ALA A 225 -12.48 7.63 0.03
CA ALA A 225 -11.72 8.67 -0.63
C ALA A 225 -10.25 8.71 -0.18
N GLU A 226 -9.87 8.06 0.93
CA GLU A 226 -8.48 7.98 1.39
C GLU A 226 -7.61 7.24 0.37
N ASP A 227 -7.97 6.03 -0.04
CA ASP A 227 -7.22 5.27 -1.04
C ASP A 227 -7.22 5.95 -2.41
N LEU A 228 -8.37 6.55 -2.81
CA LEU A 228 -8.48 7.32 -4.05
C LEU A 228 -7.58 8.56 -4.04
N GLY A 229 -7.46 9.23 -2.90
CA GLY A 229 -6.54 10.36 -2.72
C GLY A 229 -5.09 9.94 -2.65
N TRP A 230 -4.81 8.80 -1.98
CA TRP A 230 -3.44 8.32 -1.78
C TRP A 230 -2.72 7.99 -3.09
N ILE A 231 -3.35 7.29 -4.02
CA ILE A 231 -2.75 7.02 -5.35
C ILE A 231 -2.49 8.31 -6.13
N CYS A 232 -3.19 9.40 -5.78
CA CYS A 232 -3.04 10.69 -6.42
C CYS A 232 -1.94 11.57 -5.83
N VAL A 233 -1.28 11.19 -4.74
CA VAL A 233 -0.14 11.92 -4.18
C VAL A 233 1.00 11.99 -5.20
N ASN A 234 1.58 13.17 -5.38
CA ASN A 234 2.59 13.42 -6.43
C ASN A 234 3.82 12.53 -6.33
N SER A 235 4.19 12.11 -5.12
CA SER A 235 5.31 11.19 -4.87
C SER A 235 5.19 9.85 -5.61
N TRP A 236 3.98 9.43 -5.95
CA TRP A 236 3.70 8.18 -6.67
C TRP A 236 3.61 8.34 -8.18
N ARG A 237 3.79 9.57 -8.72
CA ARG A 237 3.68 9.89 -10.15
C ARG A 237 5.00 9.79 -10.92
N PHE A 238 6.12 9.61 -10.24
CA PHE A 238 7.46 9.42 -10.81
C PHE A 238 7.86 10.46 -11.88
N GLY A 239 7.43 11.71 -11.67
CA GLY A 239 7.73 12.85 -12.55
C GLY A 239 6.63 13.19 -13.56
N GLU A 240 5.59 12.37 -13.69
CA GLU A 240 4.43 12.65 -14.54
C GLU A 240 3.38 13.48 -13.80
N TRP A 241 3.78 14.69 -13.38
CA TRP A 241 2.96 15.54 -12.51
C TRP A 241 1.61 15.96 -13.12
N ARG A 242 1.48 15.95 -14.45
CA ARG A 242 0.25 16.27 -15.18
C ARG A 242 -0.76 15.13 -15.21
N LYS A 243 -0.35 13.93 -14.81
CA LYS A 243 -1.22 12.75 -14.69
C LYS A 243 -1.41 12.45 -13.21
N PRO A 244 -2.45 13.03 -12.58
CA PRO A 244 -2.59 13.00 -11.13
C PRO A 244 -2.71 11.59 -10.55
N VAL A 245 -3.29 10.64 -11.25
CA VAL A 245 -3.47 9.27 -10.78
C VAL A 245 -2.23 8.44 -11.12
N GLY A 246 -1.40 8.19 -10.14
CA GLY A 246 -0.21 7.32 -10.24
C GLY A 246 0.78 7.67 -11.36
N GLY A 247 0.68 8.86 -11.99
CA GLY A 247 1.48 9.25 -13.16
C GLY A 247 1.01 8.65 -14.47
N PHE A 248 -0.16 7.99 -14.52
CA PHE A 248 -0.65 7.34 -15.73
C PHE A 248 -2.07 7.74 -16.16
N GLY A 249 -2.84 8.46 -15.34
CA GLY A 249 -4.20 8.87 -15.68
C GLY A 249 -4.69 10.10 -14.94
N ASP A 250 -5.98 10.40 -15.11
CA ASP A 250 -6.67 11.55 -14.54
C ASP A 250 -7.72 11.13 -13.50
N TYR A 251 -8.20 12.12 -12.73
CA TYR A 251 -9.21 11.92 -11.69
C TYR A 251 -10.55 11.36 -12.24
N GLN A 252 -10.98 11.85 -13.41
CA GLN A 252 -12.25 11.44 -13.97
C GLN A 252 -12.23 9.93 -14.28
N SER A 253 -11.17 9.45 -14.94
CA SER A 253 -11.00 8.03 -15.24
C SER A 253 -11.00 7.17 -13.99
N LEU A 254 -10.35 7.62 -12.89
CA LEU A 254 -10.32 6.93 -11.61
C LEU A 254 -11.74 6.84 -11.00
N LEU A 255 -12.44 7.97 -10.93
CA LEU A 255 -13.77 8.07 -10.34
C LEU A 255 -14.81 7.31 -11.17
N ASP A 256 -14.74 7.38 -12.51
CA ASP A 256 -15.62 6.62 -13.40
C ASP A 256 -15.44 5.10 -13.21
N GLY A 257 -14.20 4.62 -13.09
CA GLY A 257 -13.92 3.23 -12.79
C GLY A 257 -14.48 2.81 -11.43
N TYR A 258 -14.34 3.66 -10.42
CA TYR A 258 -14.83 3.43 -9.08
C TYR A 258 -16.36 3.28 -9.05
N VAL A 259 -17.08 4.23 -9.63
CA VAL A 259 -18.56 4.20 -9.69
C VAL A 259 -19.06 3.04 -10.54
N ARG A 260 -18.42 2.77 -11.69
CA ARG A 260 -18.82 1.67 -12.59
C ARG A 260 -18.75 0.30 -11.91
N ALA A 261 -17.81 0.11 -10.99
CA ALA A 261 -17.66 -1.14 -10.23
C ALA A 261 -18.51 -1.21 -8.95
N GLY A 262 -19.43 -0.24 -8.76
CA GLY A 262 -20.39 -0.21 -7.64
C GLY A 262 -19.93 0.65 -6.45
N GLY A 263 -18.83 1.37 -6.56
CA GLY A 263 -18.44 2.38 -5.59
C GLY A 263 -19.45 3.55 -5.58
N ARG A 264 -19.61 4.17 -4.42
CA ARG A 264 -20.43 5.40 -4.30
C ARG A 264 -19.78 6.58 -5.03
N GLU A 265 -20.57 7.55 -5.46
CA GLU A 265 -20.02 8.80 -6.00
C GLU A 265 -19.18 9.52 -4.94
N ILE A 266 -17.98 9.91 -5.33
CA ILE A 266 -17.04 10.67 -4.50
C ILE A 266 -16.82 12.03 -5.18
N PRO A 267 -17.19 13.14 -4.52
CA PRO A 267 -16.90 14.47 -5.05
C PRO A 267 -15.40 14.68 -5.22
N LEU A 268 -14.99 15.35 -6.30
CA LEU A 268 -13.56 15.62 -6.57
C LEU A 268 -12.91 16.38 -5.40
N SER A 269 -13.62 17.31 -4.77
CA SER A 269 -13.15 18.05 -3.60
C SER A 269 -12.80 17.11 -2.43
N ARG A 270 -13.61 16.05 -2.21
CA ARG A 270 -13.32 15.05 -1.18
C ARG A 270 -12.06 14.23 -1.50
N LEU A 271 -11.90 13.83 -2.75
CA LEU A 271 -10.69 13.14 -3.20
C LEU A 271 -9.46 14.04 -3.03
N GLN A 272 -9.56 15.32 -3.42
CA GLN A 272 -8.47 16.28 -3.31
C GLN A 272 -8.10 16.60 -1.86
N PHE A 273 -9.08 16.65 -0.95
CA PHE A 273 -8.81 16.72 0.49
C PHE A 273 -7.91 15.56 0.94
N TRP A 274 -8.30 14.33 0.62
CA TRP A 274 -7.52 13.14 0.98
C TRP A 274 -6.17 13.08 0.27
N GLN A 275 -6.05 13.60 -0.93
CA GLN A 275 -4.77 13.75 -1.60
C GLN A 275 -3.86 14.77 -0.88
N ALA A 276 -4.41 15.89 -0.40
CA ALA A 276 -3.66 16.88 0.36
C ALA A 276 -3.21 16.31 1.72
N LEU A 277 -4.12 15.65 2.45
CA LEU A 277 -3.79 14.95 3.69
C LEU A 277 -2.74 13.86 3.43
N GLY A 278 -2.85 13.11 2.34
CA GLY A 278 -1.85 12.13 1.91
C GLY A 278 -0.47 12.75 1.62
N SER A 279 -0.42 13.92 0.98
CA SER A 279 0.84 14.64 0.75
C SER A 279 1.47 15.10 2.07
N LEU A 280 0.66 15.59 3.01
CA LEU A 280 1.11 15.96 4.36
C LEU A 280 1.62 14.72 5.13
N LYS A 281 0.83 13.64 5.16
CA LYS A 281 1.18 12.32 5.73
C LYS A 281 2.54 11.86 5.22
N TRP A 282 2.75 11.85 3.91
CA TRP A 282 4.02 11.45 3.32
C TRP A 282 5.18 12.37 3.73
N GLY A 283 4.95 13.69 3.78
CA GLY A 283 5.94 14.65 4.25
C GLY A 283 6.37 14.39 5.70
N VAL A 284 5.42 14.12 6.59
CA VAL A 284 5.70 13.74 7.99
C VAL A 284 6.48 12.41 8.06
N MET A 285 6.09 11.42 7.26
CA MET A 285 6.83 10.15 7.18
C MET A 285 8.28 10.35 6.68
N CYS A 286 8.51 11.26 5.74
CA CYS A 286 9.85 11.62 5.29
C CYS A 286 10.69 12.23 6.43
N LEU A 287 10.11 13.07 7.30
CA LEU A 287 10.78 13.59 8.50
C LEU A 287 11.14 12.47 9.48
N MET A 288 10.23 11.53 9.73
CA MET A 288 10.51 10.36 10.57
C MET A 288 11.69 9.54 10.04
N MET A 289 11.72 9.28 8.73
CA MET A 289 12.80 8.53 8.10
C MET A 289 14.14 9.26 8.20
N TYR A 290 14.14 10.58 8.02
CA TYR A 290 15.34 11.39 8.24
C TYR A 290 15.80 11.36 9.71
N SER A 291 14.88 11.47 10.66
CA SER A 291 15.21 11.40 12.09
C SER A 291 15.81 10.05 12.46
N SER A 292 15.30 8.95 11.92
CA SER A 292 15.84 7.62 12.10
C SER A 292 17.27 7.49 11.56
N PHE A 293 17.56 8.08 10.41
CA PHE A 293 18.90 8.17 9.85
C PHE A 293 19.81 9.04 10.72
N ALA A 294 19.38 10.25 11.07
CA ALA A 294 20.18 11.23 11.81
C ALA A 294 20.54 10.76 13.22
N SER A 295 19.66 10.01 13.87
CA SER A 295 19.90 9.41 15.20
C SER A 295 20.77 8.14 15.15
N GLY A 296 21.05 7.60 13.95
CA GLY A 296 21.76 6.33 13.78
C GLY A 296 20.90 5.07 14.04
N ALA A 297 19.60 5.22 14.30
CA ALA A 297 18.70 4.08 14.50
C ALA A 297 18.54 3.24 13.22
N ASP A 298 18.55 3.89 12.05
CA ASP A 298 18.63 3.24 10.73
C ASP A 298 19.56 4.07 9.83
N PRO A 299 20.87 3.78 9.79
CA PRO A 299 21.87 4.56 9.08
C PRO A 299 21.86 4.33 7.56
N SER A 300 20.80 3.74 7.00
CA SER A 300 20.73 3.48 5.57
C SER A 300 20.67 4.78 4.75
N ILE A 301 21.40 4.81 3.64
CA ILE A 301 21.38 5.94 2.70
C ILE A 301 19.97 6.16 2.13
N GLU A 302 19.17 5.10 2.01
CA GLU A 302 17.79 5.17 1.55
C GLU A 302 16.95 6.08 2.47
N ARG A 303 17.07 5.94 3.80
CA ARG A 303 16.37 6.80 4.77
C ARG A 303 16.74 8.27 4.61
N ALA A 304 18.03 8.55 4.46
CA ALA A 304 18.52 9.90 4.21
C ALA A 304 17.97 10.49 2.91
N MET A 305 17.93 9.70 1.83
CA MET A 305 17.42 10.13 0.52
C MET A 305 15.92 10.39 0.54
N ILE A 306 15.15 9.56 1.24
CA ILE A 306 13.70 9.76 1.42
C ILE A 306 13.47 11.06 2.23
N GLY A 307 14.24 11.29 3.27
CA GLY A 307 14.14 12.51 4.08
C GLY A 307 14.31 13.82 3.29
N ARG A 308 15.04 13.80 2.18
CA ARG A 308 15.16 14.97 1.29
C ARG A 308 13.88 15.32 0.53
N ARG A 309 12.92 14.40 0.47
CA ARG A 309 11.66 14.58 -0.29
C ARG A 309 10.62 15.42 0.45
N VAL A 310 10.88 15.84 1.67
CA VAL A 310 9.97 16.70 2.44
C VAL A 310 9.59 17.96 1.67
N SER A 311 10.55 18.63 1.04
CA SER A 311 10.28 19.86 0.25
C SER A 311 9.44 19.62 -1.01
N GLU A 312 9.44 18.40 -1.56
CA GLU A 312 8.53 18.03 -2.66
C GLU A 312 7.08 18.09 -2.17
N THR A 313 6.81 17.57 -0.96
CA THR A 313 5.46 17.57 -0.39
C THR A 313 4.99 18.98 0.00
N GLU A 314 5.90 19.87 0.43
CA GLU A 314 5.57 21.27 0.70
C GLU A 314 5.08 22.01 -0.57
N ILE A 315 5.72 21.77 -1.71
CA ILE A 315 5.30 22.34 -3.00
C ILE A 315 3.93 21.79 -3.42
N ASP A 316 3.70 20.50 -3.21
CA ASP A 316 2.41 19.87 -3.54
C ASP A 316 1.29 20.40 -2.66
N LEU A 317 1.52 20.59 -1.37
CA LEU A 317 0.56 21.16 -0.44
C LEU A 317 0.17 22.60 -0.80
N VAL A 318 1.15 23.44 -1.13
CA VAL A 318 0.86 24.81 -1.58
C VAL A 318 -0.05 24.81 -2.82
N ARG A 319 0.25 23.94 -3.81
CA ARG A 319 -0.56 23.82 -5.02
C ARG A 319 -1.97 23.31 -4.76
N LEU A 320 -2.12 22.35 -3.84
CA LEU A 320 -3.42 21.75 -3.53
C LEU A 320 -4.29 22.71 -2.74
N MET A 321 -3.73 23.47 -1.82
CA MET A 321 -4.45 24.53 -1.08
C MET A 321 -4.94 25.64 -2.03
N ASP A 322 -4.09 26.08 -2.96
CA ASP A 322 -4.43 27.13 -3.95
C ASP A 322 -5.52 26.66 -4.96
N LEU A 323 -5.53 25.38 -5.31
CA LEU A 323 -6.53 24.83 -6.25
C LEU A 323 -7.91 24.60 -5.63
N MET A 324 -8.02 24.57 -4.33
CA MET A 324 -9.28 24.29 -3.60
C MET A 324 -9.91 25.55 -2.99
N GLU A 325 -9.22 26.70 -3.02
CA GLU A 325 -9.79 28.01 -2.72
C GLU A 325 -10.61 28.54 -3.92
#